data_a7f6eee61142610e10e7ed679bbe0e4b
#
_entry.id   a7f6eee61142610e10e7ed679bbe0e4b
#
_cell.length_a   1.000
_cell.length_b   1.000
_cell.length_c   1.000
_cell.angle_alpha   90.00
_cell.angle_beta   90.00
_cell.angle_gamma   90.00
#
_symmetry.space_group_name_H-M   'P 1'
#
loop_
_entity.id
_entity.type
_entity.pdbx_description
1 polymer ?
#
loop_
_entity_poly.entity_id
_entity_poly.type
_entity_poly.pdbx_seq_one_letter_code
_entity_poly.pdbx_strand_id
1 'polypeptide(L)'
;MYLKKLFYKITNKDKHFFYKNTIKRDNHEKIIKKIYESEIHNEIENIHNTIKNKKELLFSHCGHLGDVINSLPTVKELSKNHKCNFFIHSEKKLEDNAKNYKGFGDEVYLKDKAVDMLIPLFNNLPYILKTEKLKNEKIDIDFGIIRKMPINFNIDSVRWYFHITGTHANLNEPYIFAKPHKTIKNKVVIMRNTRRKNYLTNYKFLRSYKDLLFIGLEEEYKDLKKEVPNLEFYNCRDFLEVAEIINASKFFLGNLSFGYTIAEGLKVPRLLESVPEFPLVYPNGDNAYDFYFQSHFEKLFDQLYNL
;
A
#
# COMPACT_ATOMS: atom_id res chain seq x y z
N MET A 1 -33.54 -13.27 -22.67
CA MET A 1 -33.24 -13.31 -21.22
C MET A 1 -34.15 -12.40 -20.39
N TYR A 2 -34.38 -11.14 -20.74
CA TYR A 2 -35.27 -10.21 -20.02
C TYR A 2 -36.71 -10.71 -19.87
N LEU A 3 -37.33 -11.24 -20.92
CA LEU A 3 -38.69 -11.79 -20.88
C LEU A 3 -38.80 -12.98 -19.90
N LYS A 4 -37.82 -13.89 -19.89
CA LYS A 4 -37.74 -14.99 -18.91
C LYS A 4 -37.63 -14.50 -17.47
N LYS A 5 -36.81 -13.45 -17.22
CA LYS A 5 -36.74 -12.80 -15.93
C LYS A 5 -38.10 -12.25 -15.46
N LEU A 6 -38.83 -11.59 -16.37
CA LEU A 6 -40.14 -11.01 -16.07
C LEU A 6 -41.16 -12.10 -15.75
N PHE A 7 -41.21 -13.15 -16.55
CA PHE A 7 -42.07 -14.31 -16.34
C PHE A 7 -41.83 -14.97 -14.98
N TYR A 8 -40.57 -15.23 -14.66
CA TYR A 8 -40.21 -15.87 -13.39
C TYR A 8 -40.36 -14.98 -12.15
N LYS A 9 -40.46 -13.66 -12.31
CA LYS A 9 -40.78 -12.75 -11.21
C LYS A 9 -42.08 -13.12 -10.50
N ILE A 10 -43.04 -13.66 -11.22
CA ILE A 10 -44.37 -14.06 -10.73
C ILE A 10 -44.44 -15.54 -10.42
N THR A 11 -43.78 -16.38 -11.25
CA THR A 11 -43.97 -17.84 -11.22
C THR A 11 -42.91 -18.59 -10.40
N ASN A 12 -41.69 -18.09 -10.26
CA ASN A 12 -40.62 -18.80 -9.57
C ASN A 12 -39.51 -17.86 -9.09
N LYS A 13 -39.45 -17.62 -7.78
CA LYS A 13 -38.49 -16.68 -7.15
C LYS A 13 -37.04 -17.05 -7.40
N ASP A 14 -36.68 -18.34 -7.36
CA ASP A 14 -35.30 -18.79 -7.53
C ASP A 14 -34.83 -18.58 -8.96
N LYS A 15 -35.67 -18.95 -9.93
CA LYS A 15 -35.38 -18.68 -11.35
C LYS A 15 -35.33 -17.18 -11.64
N HIS A 16 -36.22 -16.38 -11.02
CA HIS A 16 -36.15 -14.92 -11.14
C HIS A 16 -34.81 -14.38 -10.64
N PHE A 17 -34.38 -14.80 -9.43
CA PHE A 17 -33.11 -14.38 -8.84
C PHE A 17 -31.91 -14.77 -9.71
N PHE A 18 -31.90 -16.02 -10.22
CA PHE A 18 -30.88 -16.49 -11.14
C PHE A 18 -30.77 -15.63 -12.40
N TYR A 19 -31.89 -15.40 -13.11
CA TYR A 19 -31.89 -14.59 -14.33
C TYR A 19 -31.56 -13.12 -14.07
N LYS A 20 -31.98 -12.55 -12.93
CA LYS A 20 -31.61 -11.19 -12.51
C LYS A 20 -30.09 -11.05 -12.36
N ASN A 21 -29.48 -11.99 -11.67
CA ASN A 21 -28.02 -11.95 -11.42
C ASN A 21 -27.23 -12.25 -12.70
N THR A 22 -27.70 -13.19 -13.52
CA THR A 22 -27.06 -13.51 -14.81
C THR A 22 -27.03 -12.29 -15.73
N ILE A 23 -28.14 -11.58 -15.88
CA ILE A 23 -28.19 -10.37 -16.69
C ILE A 23 -27.24 -9.29 -16.17
N LYS A 24 -27.20 -9.10 -14.84
CA LYS A 24 -26.28 -8.13 -14.20
C LYS A 24 -24.83 -8.50 -14.47
N ARG A 25 -24.48 -9.77 -14.30
CA ARG A 25 -23.13 -10.29 -14.57
C ARG A 25 -22.74 -10.14 -16.03
N ASP A 26 -23.60 -10.54 -16.97
CA ASP A 26 -23.30 -10.50 -18.41
C ASP A 26 -23.06 -9.06 -18.90
N ASN A 27 -23.78 -8.09 -18.35
CA ASN A 27 -23.55 -6.67 -18.66
C ASN A 27 -22.20 -6.18 -18.10
N HIS A 28 -21.87 -6.58 -16.89
CA HIS A 28 -20.59 -6.24 -16.28
C HIS A 28 -19.41 -6.90 -17.01
N GLU A 29 -19.55 -8.19 -17.34
CA GLU A 29 -18.55 -8.95 -18.08
C GLU A 29 -18.18 -8.31 -19.42
N LYS A 30 -19.17 -7.83 -20.17
CA LYS A 30 -18.93 -7.14 -21.46
C LYS A 30 -18.05 -5.91 -21.29
N ILE A 31 -18.26 -5.12 -20.24
CA ILE A 31 -17.46 -3.90 -19.97
C ILE A 31 -16.04 -4.31 -19.62
N ILE A 32 -15.88 -5.22 -18.66
CA ILE A 32 -14.56 -5.70 -18.21
C ILE A 32 -13.76 -6.33 -19.36
N LYS A 33 -14.43 -7.19 -20.15
CA LYS A 33 -13.80 -7.86 -21.28
C LYS A 33 -13.32 -6.88 -22.34
N LYS A 34 -14.12 -5.86 -22.64
CA LYS A 34 -13.73 -4.80 -23.57
C LYS A 34 -12.49 -4.05 -23.09
N ILE A 35 -12.43 -3.66 -21.81
CA ILE A 35 -11.27 -2.97 -21.23
C ILE A 35 -10.04 -3.88 -21.31
N TYR A 36 -10.18 -5.13 -20.89
CA TYR A 36 -9.07 -6.08 -20.90
C TYR A 36 -8.51 -6.29 -22.31
N GLU A 37 -9.37 -6.58 -23.28
CA GLU A 37 -8.96 -6.86 -24.67
C GLU A 37 -8.36 -5.65 -25.38
N SER A 38 -8.85 -4.43 -25.10
CA SER A 38 -8.41 -3.22 -25.80
C SER A 38 -7.15 -2.56 -25.21
N GLU A 39 -6.94 -2.65 -23.90
CA GLU A 39 -5.98 -1.79 -23.20
C GLU A 39 -4.91 -2.56 -22.41
N ILE A 40 -5.17 -3.82 -22.04
CA ILE A 40 -4.38 -4.50 -21.01
C ILE A 40 -3.79 -5.83 -21.47
N HIS A 41 -4.53 -6.60 -22.26
CA HIS A 41 -4.14 -7.97 -22.61
C HIS A 41 -2.70 -8.05 -23.16
N ASN A 42 -2.39 -7.25 -24.16
CA ASN A 42 -1.07 -7.25 -24.79
C ASN A 42 0.04 -6.81 -23.82
N GLU A 43 -0.23 -5.86 -22.93
CA GLU A 43 0.73 -5.41 -21.94
C GLU A 43 1.03 -6.52 -20.93
N ILE A 44 0.01 -7.24 -20.44
CA ILE A 44 0.19 -8.39 -19.52
C ILE A 44 0.94 -9.52 -20.20
N GLU A 45 0.60 -9.89 -21.43
CA GLU A 45 1.33 -10.90 -22.21
C GLU A 45 2.80 -10.52 -22.40
N ASN A 46 3.08 -9.27 -22.71
CA ASN A 46 4.44 -8.76 -22.83
C ASN A 46 5.22 -8.83 -21.51
N ILE A 47 4.58 -8.51 -20.38
CA ILE A 47 5.20 -8.62 -19.06
C ILE A 47 5.56 -10.08 -18.77
N HIS A 48 4.63 -11.02 -18.97
CA HIS A 48 4.87 -12.44 -18.72
C HIS A 48 5.98 -12.99 -19.63
N ASN A 49 5.97 -12.62 -20.92
CA ASN A 49 7.02 -13.00 -21.86
C ASN A 49 8.39 -12.40 -21.49
N THR A 50 8.42 -11.17 -21.02
CA THR A 50 9.63 -10.50 -20.55
C THR A 50 10.21 -11.21 -19.33
N ILE A 51 9.39 -11.50 -18.31
CA ILE A 51 9.80 -12.26 -17.12
C ILE A 51 10.36 -13.63 -17.52
N LYS A 52 9.72 -14.33 -18.46
CA LYS A 52 10.18 -15.65 -18.91
C LYS A 52 11.55 -15.62 -19.62
N ASN A 53 11.84 -14.56 -20.39
CA ASN A 53 12.95 -14.55 -21.34
C ASN A 53 14.14 -13.70 -20.90
N LYS A 54 14.00 -12.77 -19.95
CA LYS A 54 15.09 -11.90 -19.52
C LYS A 54 15.70 -12.37 -18.20
N LYS A 55 17.01 -12.18 -18.04
CA LYS A 55 17.73 -12.41 -16.78
C LYS A 55 17.84 -11.15 -15.91
N GLU A 56 17.64 -10.00 -16.52
CA GLU A 56 17.63 -8.70 -15.84
C GLU A 56 16.33 -7.99 -16.16
N LEU A 57 15.70 -7.42 -15.15
CA LEU A 57 14.40 -6.74 -15.24
C LEU A 57 14.54 -5.29 -14.77
N LEU A 58 14.08 -4.37 -15.61
CA LEU A 58 14.00 -2.95 -15.31
C LEU A 58 12.54 -2.59 -14.98
N PHE A 59 12.27 -2.34 -13.72
CA PHE A 59 10.95 -1.93 -13.24
C PHE A 59 10.79 -0.42 -13.21
N SER A 60 9.59 0.07 -13.43
CA SER A 60 9.23 1.45 -13.08
C SER A 60 7.93 1.53 -12.28
N HIS A 61 7.79 2.63 -11.56
CA HIS A 61 6.55 2.94 -10.83
C HIS A 61 6.29 4.44 -10.82
N CYS A 62 5.02 4.81 -11.06
CA CYS A 62 4.57 6.21 -11.03
C CYS A 62 3.51 6.48 -9.94
N GLY A 63 3.22 5.51 -9.07
CA GLY A 63 2.17 5.65 -8.05
C GLY A 63 2.58 6.48 -6.83
N HIS A 64 1.65 6.66 -5.89
CA HIS A 64 1.96 7.26 -4.60
C HIS A 64 2.96 6.40 -3.81
N LEU A 65 3.59 7.00 -2.77
CA LEU A 65 4.63 6.33 -1.98
C LEU A 65 4.22 4.93 -1.48
N GLY A 66 2.99 4.79 -0.97
CA GLY A 66 2.48 3.49 -0.51
C GLY A 66 2.38 2.46 -1.64
N ASP A 67 1.93 2.88 -2.83
CA ASP A 67 1.82 1.99 -4.00
C ASP A 67 3.21 1.47 -4.43
N VAL A 68 4.22 2.36 -4.42
CA VAL A 68 5.60 1.98 -4.75
C VAL A 68 6.14 0.93 -3.78
N ILE A 69 5.91 1.11 -2.47
CA ILE A 69 6.30 0.11 -1.44
C ILE A 69 5.55 -1.21 -1.63
N ASN A 70 4.26 -1.16 -1.94
CA ASN A 70 3.45 -2.37 -2.11
C ASN A 70 3.84 -3.22 -3.33
N SER A 71 4.63 -2.70 -4.27
CA SER A 71 5.20 -3.48 -5.37
C SER A 71 6.41 -4.34 -4.95
N LEU A 72 7.04 -4.02 -3.82
CA LEU A 72 8.29 -4.65 -3.38
C LEU A 72 8.21 -6.17 -3.14
N PRO A 73 7.12 -6.76 -2.59
CA PRO A 73 7.02 -8.22 -2.49
C PRO A 73 7.15 -8.93 -3.83
N THR A 74 6.57 -8.36 -4.89
CA THR A 74 6.69 -8.87 -6.26
C THR A 74 8.13 -8.78 -6.77
N VAL A 75 8.80 -7.64 -6.57
CA VAL A 75 10.20 -7.46 -6.98
C VAL A 75 11.12 -8.41 -6.22
N LYS A 76 10.92 -8.57 -4.89
CA LYS A 76 11.66 -9.54 -4.07
C LYS A 76 11.49 -10.97 -4.60
N GLU A 77 10.28 -11.36 -4.94
CA GLU A 77 10.02 -12.71 -5.49
C GLU A 77 10.72 -12.92 -6.83
N LEU A 78 10.60 -11.96 -7.74
CA LEU A 78 11.27 -12.02 -9.05
C LEU A 78 12.79 -11.99 -8.94
N SER A 79 13.35 -11.33 -7.93
CA SER A 79 14.79 -11.27 -7.71
C SER A 79 15.45 -12.61 -7.40
N LYS A 80 14.68 -13.63 -7.05
CA LYS A 80 15.22 -15.01 -6.89
C LYS A 80 15.79 -15.58 -8.18
N ASN A 81 15.28 -15.11 -9.33
CA ASN A 81 15.69 -15.60 -10.66
C ASN A 81 16.19 -14.51 -11.60
N HIS A 82 16.06 -13.23 -11.21
CA HIS A 82 16.38 -12.09 -12.06
C HIS A 82 17.19 -11.04 -11.31
N LYS A 83 18.07 -10.34 -12.02
CA LYS A 83 18.65 -9.08 -11.54
C LYS A 83 17.61 -7.98 -11.67
N CYS A 84 17.34 -7.24 -10.59
CA CYS A 84 16.28 -6.26 -10.53
C CYS A 84 16.84 -4.84 -10.36
N ASN A 85 16.45 -3.93 -11.27
CA ASN A 85 16.69 -2.49 -11.16
C ASN A 85 15.34 -1.77 -11.09
N PHE A 86 15.25 -0.71 -10.31
CA PHE A 86 13.99 -0.01 -10.06
C PHE A 86 14.11 1.48 -10.37
N PHE A 87 13.21 1.99 -11.21
CA PHE A 87 13.18 3.39 -11.61
C PHE A 87 11.88 4.05 -11.15
N ILE A 88 11.98 5.26 -10.60
CA ILE A 88 10.84 5.94 -10.03
C ILE A 88 10.53 7.18 -10.87
N HIS A 89 9.29 7.29 -11.34
CA HIS A 89 8.83 8.49 -12.01
C HIS A 89 8.76 9.65 -11.02
N SER A 90 9.36 10.78 -11.40
CA SER A 90 9.27 12.05 -10.69
C SER A 90 8.39 13.00 -11.48
N GLU A 91 7.56 13.79 -10.80
CA GLU A 91 6.70 14.84 -11.38
C GLU A 91 5.74 14.34 -12.49
N LYS A 92 5.44 13.03 -12.52
CA LYS A 92 4.46 12.49 -13.46
C LYS A 92 3.07 12.98 -13.09
N LYS A 93 2.40 13.66 -14.01
CA LYS A 93 1.04 14.17 -13.83
C LYS A 93 0.04 13.04 -13.59
N LEU A 94 -0.97 13.31 -12.77
CA LEU A 94 -2.09 12.40 -12.56
C LEU A 94 -2.86 12.23 -13.87
N GLU A 95 -3.06 10.98 -14.27
CA GLU A 95 -3.90 10.64 -15.42
C GLU A 95 -5.38 10.92 -15.13
N ASP A 96 -6.18 11.13 -16.18
CA ASP A 96 -7.60 11.46 -16.02
C ASP A 96 -8.41 10.41 -15.26
N ASN A 97 -8.04 9.14 -15.37
CA ASN A 97 -8.63 8.03 -14.63
C ASN A 97 -8.32 8.07 -13.12
N ALA A 98 -7.26 8.77 -12.74
CA ALA A 98 -6.89 9.01 -11.35
C ALA A 98 -7.65 10.21 -10.73
N LYS A 99 -8.59 10.82 -11.46
CA LYS A 99 -9.38 11.97 -10.97
C LYS A 99 -10.18 11.68 -9.70
N ASN A 100 -10.50 10.42 -9.43
CA ASN A 100 -11.07 9.99 -8.16
C ASN A 100 -10.11 10.20 -6.97
N TYR A 101 -8.81 10.39 -7.23
CA TYR A 101 -7.78 10.74 -6.25
C TYR A 101 -7.48 12.25 -6.18
N LYS A 102 -8.03 13.06 -7.07
CA LYS A 102 -7.87 14.54 -7.10
C LYS A 102 -8.43 15.26 -5.86
N GLY A 103 -9.14 14.56 -4.99
CA GLY A 103 -9.66 15.13 -3.74
C GLY A 103 -8.60 15.63 -2.74
N PHE A 104 -7.31 15.47 -3.05
CA PHE A 104 -6.21 15.82 -2.16
C PHE A 104 -5.30 16.95 -2.68
N GLY A 105 -5.65 17.59 -3.81
CA GLY A 105 -4.91 18.73 -4.35
C GLY A 105 -3.57 18.40 -5.01
N ASP A 106 -3.24 17.11 -5.17
CA ASP A 106 -2.02 16.71 -5.85
C ASP A 106 -2.21 16.77 -7.37
N GLU A 107 -1.30 17.44 -8.08
CA GLU A 107 -1.27 17.47 -9.55
C GLU A 107 -0.40 16.33 -10.12
N VAL A 108 0.50 15.79 -9.31
CA VAL A 108 1.46 14.75 -9.67
C VAL A 108 1.40 13.59 -8.69
N TYR A 109 1.80 12.38 -9.11
CA TYR A 109 1.86 11.21 -8.23
C TYR A 109 2.93 11.36 -7.13
N LEU A 110 4.16 11.70 -7.53
CA LEU A 110 5.29 11.93 -6.63
C LEU A 110 6.03 13.19 -7.04
N LYS A 111 6.25 14.06 -6.06
CA LYS A 111 7.13 15.22 -6.20
C LYS A 111 8.59 14.76 -6.17
N ASP A 112 9.45 15.52 -6.81
CA ASP A 112 10.88 15.23 -6.93
C ASP A 112 11.56 14.98 -5.57
N LYS A 113 11.27 15.83 -4.59
CA LYS A 113 11.75 15.67 -3.22
C LYS A 113 11.34 14.33 -2.59
N ALA A 114 10.11 13.86 -2.83
CA ALA A 114 9.64 12.58 -2.29
C ALA A 114 10.38 11.39 -2.91
N VAL A 115 10.71 11.48 -4.20
CA VAL A 115 11.55 10.49 -4.88
C VAL A 115 12.96 10.48 -4.32
N ASP A 116 13.58 11.65 -4.11
CA ASP A 116 14.92 11.76 -3.48
C ASP A 116 14.96 11.13 -2.08
N MET A 117 13.90 11.32 -1.30
CA MET A 117 13.78 10.68 0.03
C MET A 117 13.58 9.15 -0.06
N LEU A 118 12.99 8.64 -1.15
CA LEU A 118 12.69 7.21 -1.31
C LEU A 118 13.89 6.39 -1.81
N ILE A 119 14.72 6.96 -2.67
CA ILE A 119 15.88 6.28 -3.27
C ILE A 119 16.81 5.65 -2.24
N PRO A 120 17.19 6.29 -1.11
CA PRO A 120 18.03 5.67 -0.09
C PRO A 120 17.46 4.37 0.48
N LEU A 121 16.14 4.32 0.73
CA LEU A 121 15.47 3.11 1.21
C LEU A 121 15.59 1.97 0.19
N PHE A 122 15.32 2.25 -1.08
CA PHE A 122 15.36 1.25 -2.14
C PHE A 122 16.77 0.73 -2.42
N ASN A 123 17.76 1.60 -2.46
CA ASN A 123 19.17 1.21 -2.63
C ASN A 123 19.72 0.42 -1.43
N ASN A 124 19.04 0.44 -0.29
CA ASN A 124 19.39 -0.40 0.87
C ASN A 124 18.77 -1.81 0.79
N LEU A 125 17.87 -2.09 -0.16
CA LEU A 125 17.23 -3.40 -0.30
C LEU A 125 18.17 -4.39 -1.00
N PRO A 126 18.44 -5.57 -0.39
CA PRO A 126 19.46 -6.49 -0.90
C PRO A 126 19.12 -7.16 -2.25
N TYR A 127 17.88 -7.05 -2.69
CA TYR A 127 17.36 -7.66 -3.90
C TYR A 127 17.13 -6.66 -5.05
N ILE A 128 17.48 -5.40 -4.86
CA ILE A 128 17.48 -4.35 -5.88
C ILE A 128 18.92 -3.93 -6.10
N LEU A 129 19.42 -4.01 -7.34
CA LEU A 129 20.80 -3.65 -7.67
C LEU A 129 20.99 -2.14 -7.72
N LYS A 130 19.99 -1.42 -8.23
CA LYS A 130 20.05 0.02 -8.45
C LYS A 130 18.65 0.61 -8.43
N THR A 131 18.51 1.78 -7.80
CA THR A 131 17.31 2.61 -7.87
C THR A 131 17.67 4.05 -8.21
N GLU A 132 17.01 4.59 -9.22
CA GLU A 132 17.19 5.99 -9.66
C GLU A 132 15.85 6.60 -10.10
N LYS A 133 15.85 7.92 -10.32
CA LYS A 133 14.76 8.59 -11.04
C LYS A 133 14.77 8.12 -12.50
N LEU A 134 13.60 7.79 -13.00
CA LEU A 134 13.43 7.44 -14.41
C LEU A 134 13.74 8.65 -15.30
N LYS A 135 14.60 8.45 -16.28
CA LYS A 135 14.95 9.45 -17.32
C LYS A 135 14.53 8.96 -18.70
N ASN A 136 15.38 8.13 -19.31
CA ASN A 136 15.20 7.63 -20.68
C ASN A 136 15.37 6.10 -20.76
N GLU A 137 15.37 5.41 -19.63
CA GLU A 137 15.56 3.97 -19.57
C GLU A 137 14.41 3.25 -20.26
N LYS A 138 14.74 2.23 -21.04
CA LYS A 138 13.73 1.34 -21.63
C LYS A 138 13.24 0.35 -20.57
N ILE A 139 12.12 0.67 -19.99
CA ILE A 139 11.50 -0.13 -18.92
C ILE A 139 10.92 -1.43 -19.46
N ASP A 140 11.10 -2.50 -18.71
CA ASP A 140 10.56 -3.82 -18.99
C ASP A 140 9.17 -4.02 -18.40
N ILE A 141 8.97 -3.54 -17.16
CA ILE A 141 7.73 -3.69 -16.40
C ILE A 141 7.38 -2.35 -15.74
N ASP A 142 6.40 -1.65 -16.28
CA ASP A 142 5.84 -0.46 -15.64
C ASP A 142 4.67 -0.86 -14.74
N PHE A 143 4.88 -0.80 -13.44
CA PHE A 143 3.83 -1.07 -12.45
C PHE A 143 2.70 -0.04 -12.45
N GLY A 144 2.85 1.08 -13.14
CA GLY A 144 1.77 2.04 -13.36
C GLY A 144 0.56 1.46 -14.09
N ILE A 145 0.72 0.34 -14.80
CA ILE A 145 -0.37 -0.40 -15.48
C ILE A 145 -1.53 -0.76 -14.53
N ILE A 146 -1.29 -0.91 -13.22
CA ILE A 146 -2.36 -1.19 -12.24
C ILE A 146 -3.53 -0.22 -12.37
N ARG A 147 -3.28 1.01 -12.80
CA ARG A 147 -4.29 2.06 -12.92
C ARG A 147 -5.23 1.87 -14.12
N LYS A 148 -4.83 1.06 -15.07
CA LYS A 148 -5.64 0.68 -16.24
C LYS A 148 -6.43 -0.61 -15.99
N MET A 149 -6.07 -1.38 -14.96
CA MET A 149 -6.68 -2.70 -14.73
C MET A 149 -8.13 -2.58 -14.26
N PRO A 150 -9.04 -3.42 -14.78
CA PRO A 150 -10.44 -3.46 -14.37
C PRO A 150 -10.62 -4.25 -13.06
N ILE A 151 -9.75 -4.03 -12.09
CA ILE A 151 -9.80 -4.66 -10.77
C ILE A 151 -10.45 -3.74 -9.75
N ASN A 152 -11.05 -4.35 -8.75
CA ASN A 152 -11.54 -3.60 -7.60
C ASN A 152 -10.33 -3.20 -6.72
N PHE A 153 -10.10 -1.91 -6.56
CA PHE A 153 -9.05 -1.37 -5.70
C PHE A 153 -9.30 -1.59 -4.19
N ASN A 154 -10.42 -2.21 -3.81
CA ASN A 154 -10.73 -2.57 -2.42
C ASN A 154 -10.12 -3.92 -1.98
N ILE A 155 -9.15 -4.45 -2.70
CA ILE A 155 -8.34 -5.59 -2.29
C ILE A 155 -7.01 -5.11 -1.71
N ASP A 156 -6.28 -6.02 -1.04
CA ASP A 156 -4.91 -5.74 -0.62
C ASP A 156 -4.06 -5.29 -1.82
N SER A 157 -3.51 -4.09 -1.73
CA SER A 157 -2.82 -3.44 -2.85
C SER A 157 -1.58 -4.19 -3.34
N VAL A 158 -0.94 -4.99 -2.48
CA VAL A 158 0.16 -5.88 -2.87
C VAL A 158 -0.27 -6.87 -3.95
N ARG A 159 -1.53 -7.33 -3.91
CA ARG A 159 -2.06 -8.30 -4.86
C ARG A 159 -2.20 -7.78 -6.28
N TRP A 160 -2.28 -6.47 -6.47
CA TRP A 160 -2.31 -5.89 -7.82
C TRP A 160 -1.07 -6.29 -8.62
N TYR A 161 0.09 -6.26 -7.97
CA TYR A 161 1.36 -6.60 -8.60
C TYR A 161 1.51 -8.10 -8.86
N PHE A 162 0.94 -8.93 -7.99
CA PHE A 162 0.86 -10.38 -8.24
C PHE A 162 0.02 -10.69 -9.48
N HIS A 163 -1.13 -10.00 -9.63
CA HIS A 163 -1.99 -10.20 -10.81
C HIS A 163 -1.33 -9.78 -12.11
N ILE A 164 -0.53 -8.70 -12.09
CA ILE A 164 0.18 -8.23 -13.29
C ILE A 164 1.28 -9.19 -13.72
N THR A 165 2.06 -9.69 -12.77
CA THR A 165 3.29 -10.43 -13.04
C THR A 165 3.11 -11.96 -13.01
N GLY A 166 1.97 -12.43 -12.53
CA GLY A 166 1.75 -13.87 -12.29
C GLY A 166 2.60 -14.43 -11.13
N THR A 167 3.22 -13.57 -10.32
CA THR A 167 4.01 -13.99 -9.15
C THR A 167 3.13 -14.16 -7.91
N HIS A 168 3.70 -14.77 -6.88
CA HIS A 168 3.08 -14.86 -5.56
C HIS A 168 4.18 -14.89 -4.49
N ALA A 169 4.21 -13.87 -3.65
CA ALA A 169 5.17 -13.79 -2.55
C ALA A 169 4.52 -14.20 -1.21
N ASN A 170 5.34 -14.73 -0.30
CA ASN A 170 4.92 -14.95 1.08
C ASN A 170 4.85 -13.61 1.81
N LEU A 171 3.65 -13.14 2.10
CA LEU A 171 3.43 -11.86 2.78
C LEU A 171 3.71 -11.89 4.28
N ASN A 172 4.00 -13.05 4.88
CA ASN A 172 4.47 -13.14 6.26
C ASN A 172 5.97 -12.86 6.41
N GLU A 173 6.70 -12.83 5.31
CA GLU A 173 8.13 -12.52 5.31
C GLU A 173 8.40 -11.03 5.08
N PRO A 174 9.49 -10.49 5.68
CA PRO A 174 9.88 -9.10 5.43
C PRO A 174 10.31 -8.90 3.96
N TYR A 175 9.93 -7.76 3.41
CA TYR A 175 10.35 -7.29 2.09
C TYR A 175 11.01 -5.90 2.14
N ILE A 176 11.04 -5.26 3.30
CA ILE A 176 11.88 -4.11 3.59
C ILE A 176 12.92 -4.55 4.61
N PHE A 177 14.14 -4.08 4.42
CA PHE A 177 15.28 -4.36 5.29
C PHE A 177 15.93 -3.03 5.65
N ALA A 178 16.11 -2.78 6.93
CA ALA A 178 16.82 -1.62 7.46
C ALA A 178 17.54 -2.02 8.74
N LYS A 179 18.66 -1.37 9.05
CA LYS A 179 19.29 -1.54 10.35
C LYS A 179 18.47 -0.80 11.41
N PRO A 180 18.39 -1.30 12.65
CA PRO A 180 17.76 -0.53 13.71
C PRO A 180 18.45 0.83 13.91
N HIS A 181 17.68 1.88 14.13
CA HIS A 181 18.20 3.22 14.37
C HIS A 181 19.12 3.23 15.60
N LYS A 182 20.25 3.97 15.52
CA LYS A 182 21.32 3.89 16.53
C LYS A 182 20.91 4.43 17.90
N THR A 183 20.20 5.53 17.95
CA THR A 183 19.88 6.28 19.18
C THR A 183 18.40 6.23 19.57
N ILE A 184 17.49 6.21 18.60
CA ILE A 184 16.05 6.11 18.83
C ILE A 184 15.67 4.64 18.85
N LYS A 185 15.34 4.10 20.03
CA LYS A 185 15.03 2.68 20.22
C LYS A 185 13.91 2.50 21.22
N ASN A 186 13.19 1.38 21.07
CA ASN A 186 12.20 0.90 22.03
C ASN A 186 11.07 1.90 22.34
N LYS A 187 10.76 2.80 21.39
CA LYS A 187 9.62 3.71 21.49
C LYS A 187 8.42 3.16 20.72
N VAL A 188 7.23 3.56 21.13
CA VAL A 188 6.04 3.39 20.27
C VAL A 188 6.11 4.47 19.20
N VAL A 189 6.36 4.04 17.96
CA VAL A 189 6.47 4.95 16.81
C VAL A 189 5.11 5.15 16.20
N ILE A 190 4.68 6.42 16.07
CA ILE A 190 3.36 6.79 15.60
C ILE A 190 3.47 7.61 14.31
N MET A 191 2.68 7.24 13.29
CA MET A 191 2.45 8.05 12.09
C MET A 191 0.96 8.00 11.74
N ARG A 192 0.26 9.12 11.91
CA ARG A 192 -1.17 9.23 11.67
C ARG A 192 -1.48 10.32 10.66
N ASN A 193 -1.79 9.90 9.44
CA ASN A 193 -2.12 10.81 8.35
C ASN A 193 -3.52 11.39 8.52
N THR A 194 -3.68 12.69 8.32
CA THR A 194 -4.95 13.41 8.48
C THR A 194 -6.04 12.91 7.51
N ARG A 195 -5.66 12.48 6.30
CA ARG A 195 -6.60 12.03 5.25
C ARG A 195 -7.30 10.70 5.55
N ARG A 196 -6.75 9.88 6.46
CA ARG A 196 -7.17 8.49 6.72
C ARG A 196 -7.48 8.25 8.19
N LYS A 197 -8.05 9.23 8.87
CA LYS A 197 -8.46 9.10 10.27
C LYS A 197 -9.76 8.30 10.37
N ASN A 198 -9.80 7.39 11.32
CA ASN A 198 -11.04 6.76 11.74
C ASN A 198 -11.72 7.68 12.76
N TYR A 199 -12.92 8.16 12.42
CA TYR A 199 -13.68 9.09 13.27
C TYR A 199 -14.34 8.43 14.49
N LEU A 200 -14.31 7.09 14.57
CA LEU A 200 -14.84 6.33 15.71
C LEU A 200 -13.79 6.13 16.82
N THR A 201 -12.57 6.62 16.61
CA THR A 201 -11.45 6.44 17.55
C THR A 201 -10.78 7.77 17.87
N ASN A 202 -10.22 7.85 19.08
CA ASN A 202 -9.35 8.93 19.52
C ASN A 202 -8.11 8.37 20.21
N TYR A 203 -7.09 9.18 20.32
CA TYR A 203 -5.79 8.77 20.87
C TYR A 203 -5.58 9.27 22.32
N LYS A 204 -6.61 9.82 22.98
CA LYS A 204 -6.48 10.45 24.32
C LYS A 204 -5.97 9.51 25.38
N PHE A 205 -6.29 8.21 25.34
CA PHE A 205 -5.83 7.23 26.31
C PHE A 205 -4.29 7.06 26.31
N LEU A 206 -3.62 7.39 25.20
CA LEU A 206 -2.16 7.34 25.09
C LEU A 206 -1.44 8.29 26.05
N ARG A 207 -2.14 9.26 26.65
CA ARG A 207 -1.56 10.14 27.70
C ARG A 207 -0.99 9.39 28.90
N SER A 208 -1.49 8.20 29.17
CA SER A 208 -1.03 7.35 30.28
C SER A 208 0.20 6.51 29.95
N TYR A 209 0.63 6.49 28.70
CA TYR A 209 1.78 5.74 28.23
C TYR A 209 3.01 6.64 28.04
N LYS A 210 4.20 6.04 28.10
CA LYS A 210 5.50 6.73 27.92
C LYS A 210 6.12 6.34 26.58
N ASP A 211 7.23 7.00 26.25
CA ASP A 211 8.05 6.67 25.07
C ASP A 211 7.27 6.67 23.74
N LEU A 212 6.39 7.65 23.57
CA LEU A 212 5.61 7.87 22.37
C LEU A 212 6.34 8.84 21.43
N LEU A 213 6.65 8.40 20.23
CA LEU A 213 7.38 9.17 19.23
C LEU A 213 6.55 9.29 17.94
N PHE A 214 6.26 10.51 17.52
CA PHE A 214 5.68 10.78 16.22
C PHE A 214 6.77 11.02 15.18
N ILE A 215 6.64 10.36 14.02
CA ILE A 215 7.41 10.65 12.82
C ILE A 215 6.42 10.95 11.68
N GLY A 216 6.75 11.90 10.80
CA GLY A 216 5.85 12.31 9.71
C GLY A 216 5.81 13.82 9.55
N LEU A 217 4.67 14.33 9.12
CA LEU A 217 4.50 15.77 8.92
C LEU A 217 4.30 16.50 10.26
N GLU A 218 4.99 17.62 10.42
CA GLU A 218 4.92 18.43 11.63
C GLU A 218 3.48 18.89 11.97
N GLU A 219 2.68 19.19 10.96
CA GLU A 219 1.28 19.60 11.17
C GLU A 219 0.40 18.44 11.68
N GLU A 220 0.66 17.22 11.23
CA GLU A 220 -0.01 16.01 11.74
C GLU A 220 0.39 15.70 13.19
N TYR A 221 1.67 15.93 13.52
CA TYR A 221 2.15 15.87 14.90
C TYR A 221 1.46 16.91 15.79
N LYS A 222 1.43 18.19 15.38
CA LYS A 222 0.78 19.26 16.15
C LYS A 222 -0.69 18.97 16.41
N ASP A 223 -1.38 18.37 15.44
CA ASP A 223 -2.77 17.98 15.60
C ASP A 223 -2.93 16.84 16.62
N LEU A 224 -2.14 15.77 16.51
CA LEU A 224 -2.20 14.64 17.45
C LEU A 224 -1.71 15.03 18.86
N LYS A 225 -0.77 15.94 18.97
CA LYS A 225 -0.27 16.44 20.27
C LYS A 225 -1.32 17.13 21.13
N LYS A 226 -2.38 17.66 20.53
CA LYS A 226 -3.55 18.18 21.28
C LYS A 226 -4.26 17.07 22.07
N GLU A 227 -4.27 15.85 21.50
CA GLU A 227 -4.82 14.67 22.15
C GLU A 227 -3.83 13.97 23.08
N VAL A 228 -2.52 13.99 22.75
CA VAL A 228 -1.45 13.27 23.43
C VAL A 228 -0.32 14.25 23.77
N PRO A 229 -0.41 15.03 24.87
CA PRO A 229 0.55 16.09 25.20
C PRO A 229 1.98 15.61 25.47
N ASN A 230 2.17 14.36 25.85
CA ASN A 230 3.48 13.73 26.09
C ASN A 230 4.10 13.11 24.83
N LEU A 231 3.52 13.32 23.65
CA LEU A 231 4.05 12.86 22.37
C LEU A 231 5.32 13.63 22.01
N GLU A 232 6.39 12.93 21.69
CA GLU A 232 7.62 13.50 21.13
C GLU A 232 7.55 13.57 19.62
N PHE A 233 8.36 14.43 18.98
CA PHE A 233 8.45 14.54 17.54
C PHE A 233 9.88 14.35 17.04
N TYR A 234 10.03 13.63 15.95
CA TYR A 234 11.31 13.51 15.26
C TYR A 234 11.12 13.71 13.76
N ASN A 235 11.90 14.62 13.18
CA ASN A 235 11.90 14.91 11.76
C ASN A 235 12.94 14.04 11.05
N CYS A 236 12.49 13.04 10.31
CA CYS A 236 13.35 12.12 9.58
C CYS A 236 13.99 12.79 8.36
N ARG A 237 15.25 12.49 8.13
CA ARG A 237 16.04 12.98 6.98
C ARG A 237 15.54 12.43 5.65
N ASP A 238 15.26 11.12 5.61
CA ASP A 238 14.82 10.37 4.44
C ASP A 238 13.99 9.15 4.85
N PHE A 239 13.50 8.37 3.89
CA PHE A 239 12.66 7.22 4.20
C PHE A 239 13.44 5.97 4.61
N LEU A 240 14.75 5.92 4.41
CA LEU A 240 15.58 4.91 5.04
C LEU A 240 15.65 5.13 6.56
N GLU A 241 15.83 6.37 7.01
CA GLU A 241 15.80 6.69 8.43
C GLU A 241 14.42 6.42 9.06
N VAL A 242 13.33 6.69 8.32
CA VAL A 242 11.97 6.26 8.76
C VAL A 242 11.93 4.74 8.99
N ALA A 243 12.46 3.95 8.07
CA ALA A 243 12.50 2.49 8.20
C ALA A 243 13.43 2.03 9.36
N GLU A 244 14.55 2.70 9.56
CA GLU A 244 15.48 2.41 10.67
C GLU A 244 14.84 2.68 12.05
N ILE A 245 14.08 3.78 12.19
CA ILE A 245 13.37 4.13 13.42
C ILE A 245 12.22 3.15 13.66
N ILE A 246 11.45 2.81 12.64
CA ILE A 246 10.38 1.82 12.75
C ILE A 246 10.96 0.45 13.12
N ASN A 247 12.09 0.05 12.52
CA ASN A 247 12.75 -1.23 12.85
C ASN A 247 13.32 -1.29 14.27
N ALA A 248 13.63 -0.14 14.86
CA ALA A 248 14.10 -0.04 16.25
C ALA A 248 12.97 0.20 17.26
N SER A 249 11.72 0.30 16.82
CA SER A 249 10.57 0.60 17.66
C SER A 249 10.17 -0.59 18.54
N LYS A 250 9.46 -0.32 19.61
CA LYS A 250 8.74 -1.33 20.38
C LYS A 250 7.61 -1.91 19.52
N PHE A 251 6.81 -1.04 18.90
CA PHE A 251 5.88 -1.34 17.84
C PHE A 251 5.52 -0.05 17.08
N PHE A 252 4.95 -0.21 15.89
CA PHE A 252 4.45 0.88 15.07
C PHE A 252 2.93 1.00 15.19
N LEU A 253 2.44 2.22 15.36
CA LEU A 253 1.02 2.58 15.33
C LEU A 253 0.77 3.58 14.20
N GLY A 254 -0.12 3.27 13.29
CA GLY A 254 -0.49 4.21 12.23
C GLY A 254 -1.78 3.88 11.54
N ASN A 255 -2.26 4.83 10.75
CA ASN A 255 -3.37 4.59 9.86
C ASN A 255 -2.87 4.21 8.46
N LEU A 256 -3.80 4.01 7.52
CA LEU A 256 -3.51 3.66 6.14
C LEU A 256 -2.65 4.75 5.46
N SER A 257 -1.35 4.63 5.59
CA SER A 257 -0.37 5.60 5.13
C SER A 257 0.94 4.91 4.71
N PHE A 258 1.83 5.69 4.10
CA PHE A 258 3.17 5.24 3.73
C PHE A 258 3.96 4.63 4.91
N GLY A 259 3.89 5.23 6.11
CA GLY A 259 4.57 4.68 7.28
C GLY A 259 4.10 3.27 7.64
N TYR A 260 2.78 3.00 7.52
CA TYR A 260 2.27 1.66 7.76
C TYR A 260 2.78 0.65 6.73
N THR A 261 2.88 1.03 5.45
CA THR A 261 3.43 0.12 4.43
C THR A 261 4.90 -0.22 4.68
N ILE A 262 5.68 0.70 5.27
CA ILE A 262 7.05 0.41 5.72
C ILE A 262 7.05 -0.57 6.90
N ALA A 263 6.24 -0.33 7.93
CA ALA A 263 6.13 -1.21 9.10
C ALA A 263 5.65 -2.62 8.68
N GLU A 264 4.70 -2.70 7.75
CA GLU A 264 4.25 -3.95 7.14
C GLU A 264 5.39 -4.66 6.38
N GLY A 265 6.20 -3.91 5.66
CA GLY A 265 7.35 -4.46 4.93
C GLY A 265 8.50 -4.95 5.83
N LEU A 266 8.70 -4.32 6.96
CA LEU A 266 9.70 -4.69 7.98
C LEU A 266 9.25 -5.86 8.86
N LYS A 267 7.93 -6.13 8.95
CA LYS A 267 7.33 -7.12 9.84
C LYS A 267 7.60 -6.87 11.34
N VAL A 268 7.80 -5.63 11.73
CA VAL A 268 7.81 -5.23 13.15
C VAL A 268 6.42 -5.40 13.77
N PRO A 269 6.28 -5.54 15.09
CA PRO A 269 4.98 -5.48 15.74
C PRO A 269 4.27 -4.17 15.34
N ARG A 270 2.99 -4.24 14.95
CA ARG A 270 2.30 -3.09 14.37
C ARG A 270 0.80 -3.11 14.54
N LEU A 271 0.23 -1.93 14.63
CA LEU A 271 -1.19 -1.72 14.84
C LEU A 271 -1.73 -0.73 13.80
N LEU A 272 -2.69 -1.17 12.99
CA LEU A 272 -3.33 -0.38 11.93
C LEU A 272 -4.65 0.23 12.39
N GLU A 273 -4.76 1.55 12.34
CA GLU A 273 -6.04 2.25 12.39
C GLU A 273 -6.77 2.06 11.06
N SER A 274 -7.75 1.16 11.03
CA SER A 274 -8.56 0.87 9.84
C SER A 274 -9.65 1.92 9.65
N VAL A 275 -9.93 2.23 8.38
CA VAL A 275 -11.00 3.15 7.98
C VAL A 275 -11.99 2.45 7.05
N PRO A 276 -13.29 2.87 7.05
CA PRO A 276 -14.33 2.19 6.27
C PRO A 276 -14.12 2.25 4.76
N GLU A 277 -13.54 3.33 4.30
CA GLU A 277 -13.54 3.66 2.87
C GLU A 277 -12.44 2.97 2.06
N PHE A 278 -11.34 2.55 2.73
CA PHE A 278 -10.12 2.14 2.03
C PHE A 278 -9.39 0.96 2.69
N PRO A 279 -9.87 -0.26 2.54
CA PRO A 279 -9.17 -1.44 3.06
C PRO A 279 -8.06 -1.90 2.09
N LEU A 280 -7.06 -1.05 1.80
CA LEU A 280 -6.03 -1.32 0.78
C LEU A 280 -4.77 -1.97 1.33
N VAL A 281 -4.58 -2.03 2.64
CA VAL A 281 -3.43 -2.65 3.30
C VAL A 281 -3.94 -3.47 4.46
N TYR A 282 -3.48 -4.71 4.54
CA TYR A 282 -3.86 -5.65 5.59
C TYR A 282 -2.61 -6.05 6.39
N PRO A 283 -2.71 -6.16 7.71
CA PRO A 283 -1.64 -6.71 8.52
C PRO A 283 -1.44 -8.21 8.23
N ASN A 284 -0.21 -8.61 7.90
CA ASN A 284 0.16 -10.00 7.65
C ASN A 284 1.32 -10.43 8.54
N GLY A 285 1.24 -11.62 9.15
CA GLY A 285 2.26 -12.18 10.03
C GLY A 285 2.03 -11.91 11.51
N ASP A 286 3.03 -12.17 12.33
CA ASP A 286 2.94 -12.12 13.79
C ASP A 286 2.87 -10.68 14.33
N ASN A 287 2.16 -10.49 15.45
CA ASN A 287 2.00 -9.21 16.13
C ASN A 287 1.54 -8.07 15.20
N ALA A 288 0.73 -8.43 14.21
CA ALA A 288 0.17 -7.52 13.23
C ALA A 288 -1.35 -7.48 13.40
N TYR A 289 -1.85 -6.34 13.83
CA TYR A 289 -3.26 -6.18 14.16
C TYR A 289 -3.82 -4.94 13.51
N ASP A 290 -5.15 -4.93 13.36
CA ASP A 290 -5.91 -3.74 12.97
C ASP A 290 -7.06 -3.50 13.95
N PHE A 291 -7.48 -2.26 14.04
CA PHE A 291 -8.62 -1.88 14.88
C PHE A 291 -9.56 -0.93 14.14
N TYR A 292 -10.80 -0.95 14.58
CA TYR A 292 -11.87 -0.15 14.02
C TYR A 292 -12.64 0.63 15.10
N PHE A 293 -12.78 0.07 16.30
CA PHE A 293 -13.49 0.64 17.44
C PHE A 293 -12.54 0.96 18.59
N GLN A 294 -12.90 1.96 19.39
CA GLN A 294 -12.08 2.47 20.50
C GLN A 294 -11.65 1.39 21.48
N SER A 295 -12.58 0.56 21.97
CA SER A 295 -12.26 -0.49 22.96
C SER A 295 -11.30 -1.55 22.40
N HIS A 296 -11.39 -1.86 21.12
CA HIS A 296 -10.47 -2.78 20.44
C HIS A 296 -9.09 -2.15 20.29
N PHE A 297 -9.05 -0.85 19.96
CA PHE A 297 -7.80 -0.09 19.88
C PHE A 297 -7.04 -0.13 21.21
N GLU A 298 -7.69 0.25 22.31
CA GLU A 298 -7.09 0.28 23.64
C GLU A 298 -6.56 -1.09 24.07
N LYS A 299 -7.36 -2.16 23.86
CA LYS A 299 -6.95 -3.53 24.15
C LYS A 299 -5.71 -3.98 23.37
N LEU A 300 -5.71 -3.77 22.06
CA LEU A 300 -4.59 -4.19 21.20
C LEU A 300 -3.32 -3.36 21.45
N PHE A 301 -3.49 -2.06 21.74
CA PHE A 301 -2.38 -1.20 22.11
C PHE A 301 -1.73 -1.68 23.39
N ASP A 302 -2.53 -1.94 24.44
CA ASP A 302 -2.02 -2.46 25.72
C ASP A 302 -1.33 -3.82 25.55
N GLN A 303 -1.89 -4.70 24.75
CA GLN A 303 -1.26 -5.99 24.43
C GLN A 303 0.12 -5.81 23.80
N LEU A 304 0.27 -4.93 22.80
CA LEU A 304 1.57 -4.66 22.14
C LEU A 304 2.54 -3.88 23.04
N TYR A 305 2.00 -3.02 23.90
CA TYR A 305 2.83 -2.23 24.82
C TYR A 305 3.45 -3.09 25.93
N ASN A 306 2.85 -4.20 26.28
CA ASN A 306 3.31 -5.14 27.31
C ASN A 306 4.08 -6.35 26.76
N LEU A 307 4.36 -6.41 25.43
CA LEU A 307 5.29 -7.38 24.83
C LEU A 307 6.73 -7.03 25.24
#